data_4ebb250e3d99c6ae9cdd69a3b2ecb6aa
#
_entry.id   4ebb250e3d99c6ae9cdd69a3b2ecb6aa
#
_cell.length_a   1.000
_cell.length_b   1.000
_cell.length_c   1.000
_cell.angle_alpha   90.00
_cell.angle_beta   90.00
_cell.angle_gamma   90.00
#
_symmetry.space_group_name_H-M   'P 1'
#
loop_
_entity.id
_entity.type
_entity.pdbx_description
1 polymer ?
#
loop_
_entity_poly.entity_id
_entity_poly.type
_entity_poly.pdbx_seq_one_letter_code
_entity_poly.pdbx_strand_id
1 'polypeptide(L)'
;VYRMPKMLTAKQYMEVMDQVRFNSGESGYDWKSIMGEDLYNSYMDGSNEGTNWVEAIRNKNAVTTSHSLNVTGGSDRSTFSMGAGYQYQDGVFGNVVKSDYRRFTFRINSEHVIYRTEKGMDVVKIGENVYYQHKQNQGIQIGGQYSNELSNMLRANPAIPMYNADGSYTKAEDLKNWVDNYNSYSVNPVYKMLNQQSGHNKSINQNLHATGYLEIQPIKNLVYRGQLNYYQGTSTWRAFLPVFDANRTNADYYRTEDKATNNMSTSWGWSTTNTLSYKFDLQKKHNFDVLVGTEYSESRPDFGFSLNATSSNSVFGDMTHAYMSYMKNNNAASVTGTPCDDTRSMSYFGRVNYNFDEKYMLS
;
A
#
# COMPACT_ATOMS: atom_id res chain seq x y z
N VAL A 1 6.96 -17.12 -2.82
CA VAL A 1 5.91 -18.06 -3.27
C VAL A 1 6.56 -19.40 -3.54
N TYR A 2 6.30 -20.37 -2.69
CA TYR A 2 6.95 -21.68 -2.77
C TYR A 2 6.34 -22.59 -3.85
N ARG A 3 5.11 -22.34 -4.23
CA ARG A 3 4.42 -23.13 -5.24
C ARG A 3 3.47 -22.28 -6.06
N MET A 4 3.70 -22.25 -7.36
CA MET A 4 2.79 -21.60 -8.31
C MET A 4 1.61 -22.55 -8.61
N PRO A 5 0.39 -22.04 -8.83
CA PRO A 5 -0.71 -22.86 -9.30
C PRO A 5 -0.36 -23.42 -10.68
N LYS A 6 -0.75 -24.67 -10.93
CA LYS A 6 -0.67 -25.26 -12.26
C LYS A 6 -1.79 -24.67 -13.11
N MET A 7 -1.42 -23.94 -14.15
CA MET A 7 -2.37 -23.36 -15.08
C MET A 7 -2.79 -24.38 -16.15
N LEU A 8 -3.96 -24.22 -16.72
CA LEU A 8 -4.39 -24.99 -17.88
C LEU A 8 -3.55 -24.62 -19.09
N THR A 9 -3.26 -25.60 -19.93
CA THR A 9 -2.75 -25.35 -21.29
C THR A 9 -3.88 -24.82 -22.19
N ALA A 10 -3.54 -24.24 -23.34
CA ALA A 10 -4.52 -23.82 -24.33
C ALA A 10 -5.48 -24.94 -24.73
N LYS A 11 -4.93 -26.16 -25.00
CA LYS A 11 -5.72 -27.35 -25.31
C LYS A 11 -6.70 -27.70 -24.19
N GLN A 12 -6.21 -27.82 -22.96
CA GLN A 12 -7.07 -28.14 -21.80
C GLN A 12 -8.16 -27.08 -21.58
N TYR A 13 -7.82 -25.82 -21.80
CA TYR A 13 -8.80 -24.72 -21.69
C TYR A 13 -9.90 -24.85 -22.74
N MET A 14 -9.55 -25.08 -24.00
CA MET A 14 -10.52 -25.29 -25.08
C MET A 14 -11.44 -26.50 -24.80
N GLU A 15 -10.88 -27.62 -24.36
CA GLU A 15 -11.64 -28.83 -23.99
C GLU A 15 -12.64 -28.53 -22.86
N VAL A 16 -12.23 -27.78 -21.83
CA VAL A 16 -13.13 -27.37 -20.74
C VAL A 16 -14.24 -26.45 -21.24
N MET A 17 -13.93 -25.49 -22.10
CA MET A 17 -14.94 -24.56 -22.63
C MET A 17 -15.92 -25.24 -23.57
N ASP A 18 -15.47 -26.20 -24.39
CA ASP A 18 -16.36 -27.02 -25.21
C ASP A 18 -17.26 -27.90 -24.33
N GLN A 19 -16.72 -28.49 -23.27
CA GLN A 19 -17.51 -29.26 -22.30
C GLN A 19 -18.61 -28.42 -21.63
N VAL A 20 -18.33 -27.17 -21.31
CA VAL A 20 -19.35 -26.24 -20.77
C VAL A 20 -20.49 -26.06 -21.75
N ARG A 21 -20.20 -25.88 -23.05
CA ARG A 21 -21.22 -25.76 -24.08
C ARG A 21 -22.03 -27.04 -24.28
N PHE A 22 -21.35 -28.19 -24.34
CA PHE A 22 -22.01 -29.50 -24.42
C PHE A 22 -22.98 -29.74 -23.26
N ASN A 23 -22.58 -29.37 -22.07
CA ASN A 23 -23.45 -29.46 -20.87
C ASN A 23 -24.69 -28.54 -20.95
N SER A 24 -24.60 -27.50 -21.77
CA SER A 24 -25.73 -26.59 -22.05
C SER A 24 -26.56 -26.99 -23.30
N GLY A 25 -26.22 -28.12 -23.92
CA GLY A 25 -26.92 -28.63 -25.14
C GLY A 25 -26.46 -27.93 -26.44
N GLU A 26 -25.34 -27.22 -26.41
CA GLU A 26 -24.80 -26.51 -27.56
C GLU A 26 -23.62 -27.29 -28.18
N SER A 27 -23.28 -26.99 -29.45
CA SER A 27 -22.06 -27.48 -30.07
C SER A 27 -20.84 -26.77 -29.50
N GLY A 28 -19.63 -27.41 -29.55
CA GLY A 28 -18.35 -26.79 -29.22
C GLY A 28 -18.05 -25.56 -30.08
N TYR A 29 -17.03 -24.83 -29.72
CA TYR A 29 -16.59 -23.65 -30.48
C TYR A 29 -15.84 -24.06 -31.75
N ASP A 30 -15.97 -23.27 -32.81
CA ASP A 30 -15.14 -23.40 -34.01
C ASP A 30 -13.77 -22.71 -33.74
N TRP A 31 -12.93 -23.37 -32.98
CA TRP A 31 -11.62 -22.83 -32.59
C TRP A 31 -10.72 -22.50 -33.77
N LYS A 32 -10.82 -23.28 -34.88
CA LYS A 32 -10.03 -23.00 -36.09
C LYS A 32 -10.40 -21.66 -36.72
N SER A 33 -11.72 -21.35 -36.77
CA SER A 33 -12.17 -20.07 -37.28
C SER A 33 -11.80 -18.91 -36.35
N ILE A 34 -11.78 -19.14 -35.03
CA ILE A 34 -11.46 -18.11 -34.02
C ILE A 34 -9.98 -17.72 -34.07
N MET A 35 -9.06 -18.68 -34.11
CA MET A 35 -7.62 -18.46 -33.93
C MET A 35 -6.74 -18.73 -35.15
N GLY A 36 -7.32 -19.29 -36.20
CA GLY A 36 -6.58 -19.78 -37.36
C GLY A 36 -6.12 -21.21 -37.21
N GLU A 37 -5.98 -21.91 -38.36
CA GLU A 37 -5.66 -23.36 -38.38
C GLU A 37 -4.28 -23.69 -37.83
N ASP A 38 -3.28 -22.90 -38.15
CA ASP A 38 -1.88 -23.15 -37.70
C ASP A 38 -1.75 -23.06 -36.18
N LEU A 39 -2.33 -22.04 -35.58
CA LEU A 39 -2.31 -21.86 -34.14
C LEU A 39 -3.10 -22.95 -33.41
N TYR A 40 -4.30 -23.28 -33.94
CA TYR A 40 -5.10 -24.37 -33.41
C TYR A 40 -4.33 -25.72 -33.47
N ASN A 41 -3.73 -26.06 -34.59
CA ASN A 41 -3.00 -27.29 -34.73
C ASN A 41 -1.78 -27.37 -33.77
N SER A 42 -1.07 -26.28 -33.57
CA SER A 42 0.04 -26.22 -32.63
C SER A 42 -0.38 -26.48 -31.16
N TYR A 43 -1.58 -26.09 -30.78
CA TYR A 43 -2.13 -26.43 -29.48
C TYR A 43 -2.56 -27.90 -29.37
N MET A 44 -3.15 -28.41 -30.44
CA MET A 44 -3.69 -29.78 -30.43
C MET A 44 -2.59 -30.86 -30.49
N ASP A 45 -1.50 -30.60 -31.19
CA ASP A 45 -0.33 -31.51 -31.28
C ASP A 45 0.63 -31.36 -30.06
N GLY A 46 0.42 -30.32 -29.22
CA GLY A 46 1.19 -30.09 -28.03
C GLY A 46 2.54 -29.39 -28.25
N SER A 47 2.83 -28.94 -29.49
CA SER A 47 4.04 -28.15 -29.77
C SER A 47 4.00 -26.76 -29.14
N ASN A 48 2.80 -26.28 -28.82
CA ASN A 48 2.55 -25.03 -28.11
C ASN A 48 1.57 -25.29 -26.94
N GLU A 49 1.98 -24.97 -25.74
CA GLU A 49 1.12 -25.10 -24.54
C GLU A 49 0.18 -23.89 -24.32
N GLY A 50 0.38 -22.82 -25.09
CA GLY A 50 -0.33 -21.55 -24.90
C GLY A 50 0.37 -20.62 -23.90
N THR A 51 -0.30 -19.56 -23.51
CA THR A 51 0.27 -18.49 -22.66
C THR A 51 0.00 -18.76 -21.18
N ASN A 52 1.06 -18.95 -20.40
CA ASN A 52 0.97 -18.94 -18.95
C ASN A 52 1.07 -17.48 -18.43
N TRP A 53 -0.08 -16.82 -18.29
CA TRP A 53 -0.17 -15.42 -17.94
C TRP A 53 0.41 -15.09 -16.56
N VAL A 54 0.31 -16.00 -15.60
CA VAL A 54 0.86 -15.82 -14.25
C VAL A 54 2.38 -15.85 -14.28
N GLU A 55 2.96 -16.78 -15.04
CA GLU A 55 4.41 -16.86 -15.21
C GLU A 55 4.96 -15.68 -16.03
N ALA A 56 4.18 -15.15 -16.97
CA ALA A 56 4.54 -13.98 -17.77
C ALA A 56 4.80 -12.72 -16.92
N ILE A 57 4.07 -12.57 -15.83
CA ILE A 57 4.23 -11.41 -14.93
C ILE A 57 5.08 -11.70 -13.69
N ARG A 58 5.55 -12.94 -13.53
CA ARG A 58 6.32 -13.34 -12.35
C ARG A 58 7.73 -12.76 -12.38
N ASN A 59 8.15 -12.17 -11.28
CA ASN A 59 9.54 -11.79 -11.06
C ASN A 59 10.27 -12.91 -10.31
N LYS A 60 11.09 -13.69 -11.04
CA LYS A 60 11.87 -14.81 -10.47
C LYS A 60 13.02 -14.33 -9.60
N ASN A 61 13.48 -13.10 -9.81
CA ASN A 61 14.63 -12.50 -9.16
C ASN A 61 14.25 -11.38 -8.19
N ALA A 62 13.03 -11.44 -7.65
CA ALA A 62 12.57 -10.45 -6.69
C ALA A 62 13.47 -10.44 -5.44
N VAL A 63 14.09 -9.30 -5.17
CA VAL A 63 14.97 -9.10 -4.02
C VAL A 63 14.28 -8.31 -2.93
N THR A 64 14.61 -8.64 -1.70
CA THR A 64 14.28 -7.81 -0.52
C THR A 64 15.58 -7.50 0.20
N THR A 65 15.83 -6.22 0.45
CA THR A 65 16.96 -5.76 1.27
C THR A 65 16.45 -4.92 2.43
N SER A 66 17.09 -5.05 3.58
CA SER A 66 16.80 -4.25 4.76
C SER A 66 18.09 -3.89 5.46
N HIS A 67 18.26 -2.61 5.72
CA HIS A 67 19.40 -2.07 6.42
C HIS A 67 18.91 -1.26 7.61
N SER A 68 19.53 -1.44 8.78
CA SER A 68 19.23 -0.65 9.96
C SER A 68 20.52 -0.27 10.70
N LEU A 69 20.56 0.97 11.13
CA LEU A 69 21.59 1.50 12.00
C LEU A 69 20.92 2.01 13.27
N ASN A 70 21.43 1.60 14.42
CA ASN A 70 20.96 2.09 15.70
C ASN A 70 22.19 2.52 16.52
N VAL A 71 22.07 3.69 17.13
CA VAL A 71 23.06 4.27 18.02
C VAL A 71 22.38 4.56 19.34
N THR A 72 22.94 4.05 20.43
CA THR A 72 22.47 4.30 21.78
C THR A 72 23.61 4.81 22.63
N GLY A 73 23.30 5.69 23.55
CA GLY A 73 24.27 6.24 24.46
C GLY A 73 23.61 6.92 25.64
N GLY A 74 24.42 7.34 26.59
CA GLY A 74 23.90 8.07 27.74
C GLY A 74 24.87 8.19 28.88
N SER A 75 24.40 8.86 29.91
CA SER A 75 25.02 9.04 31.19
C SER A 75 24.01 8.71 32.30
N ASP A 76 24.35 8.96 33.53
CA ASP A 76 23.44 8.83 34.67
C ASP A 76 22.28 9.84 34.69
N ARG A 77 22.30 10.83 33.79
CA ARG A 77 21.29 11.86 33.67
C ARG A 77 20.63 11.95 32.29
N SER A 78 21.20 11.34 31.30
CA SER A 78 20.69 11.46 29.93
C SER A 78 20.89 10.13 29.22
N THR A 79 19.82 9.67 28.54
CA THR A 79 19.86 8.52 27.66
C THR A 79 19.31 8.90 26.31
N PHE A 80 19.88 8.34 25.26
CA PHE A 80 19.34 8.51 23.91
C PHE A 80 19.48 7.25 23.08
N SER A 81 18.59 7.12 22.14
CA SER A 81 18.61 6.09 21.10
C SER A 81 18.19 6.72 19.77
N MET A 82 19.02 6.56 18.75
CA MET A 82 18.71 7.01 17.39
C MET A 82 18.76 5.82 16.45
N GLY A 83 17.88 5.79 15.47
CA GLY A 83 17.84 4.73 14.49
C GLY A 83 17.49 5.25 13.11
N ALA A 84 18.16 4.71 12.10
CA ALA A 84 17.81 4.89 10.71
C ALA A 84 17.60 3.53 10.06
N GLY A 85 16.58 3.39 9.21
CA GLY A 85 16.26 2.15 8.53
C GLY A 85 15.94 2.41 7.06
N TYR A 86 16.41 1.53 6.20
CA TYR A 86 16.04 1.48 4.80
C TYR A 86 15.59 0.09 4.43
N GLN A 87 14.46 -0.01 3.74
CA GLN A 87 13.93 -1.25 3.19
C GLN A 87 13.60 -1.06 1.72
N TYR A 88 14.04 -2.01 0.91
CA TYR A 88 13.66 -2.15 -0.47
C TYR A 88 13.08 -3.55 -0.70
N GLN A 89 12.00 -3.64 -1.48
CA GLN A 89 11.39 -4.93 -1.83
C GLN A 89 10.87 -4.85 -3.26
N ASP A 90 11.32 -5.77 -4.10
CA ASP A 90 10.73 -6.01 -5.42
C ASP A 90 9.40 -6.76 -5.29
N GLY A 91 8.48 -6.45 -6.18
CA GLY A 91 7.26 -7.26 -6.34
C GLY A 91 7.59 -8.65 -6.90
N VAL A 92 6.96 -9.67 -6.34
CA VAL A 92 7.03 -11.06 -6.85
C VAL A 92 6.29 -11.19 -8.17
N PHE A 93 5.29 -10.34 -8.39
CA PHE A 93 4.57 -10.20 -9.64
C PHE A 93 4.74 -8.79 -10.20
N GLY A 94 4.66 -8.65 -11.51
CA GLY A 94 4.84 -7.38 -12.19
C GLY A 94 6.20 -7.23 -12.86
N ASN A 95 6.77 -8.33 -13.37
CA ASN A 95 8.03 -8.29 -14.11
C ASN A 95 7.98 -7.37 -15.36
N VAL A 96 6.82 -7.28 -15.99
CA VAL A 96 6.57 -6.42 -17.16
C VAL A 96 6.28 -4.96 -16.79
N VAL A 97 5.91 -4.70 -15.55
CA VAL A 97 5.76 -3.37 -14.95
C VAL A 97 6.63 -3.30 -13.71
N LYS A 98 7.30 -2.20 -13.50
CA LYS A 98 8.14 -2.05 -12.31
C LYS A 98 7.28 -1.98 -11.05
N SER A 99 7.35 -3.04 -10.25
CA SER A 99 6.64 -3.15 -8.99
C SER A 99 7.66 -3.15 -7.86
N ASP A 100 7.69 -2.10 -7.06
CA ASP A 100 8.62 -1.98 -5.95
C ASP A 100 8.03 -1.22 -4.75
N TYR A 101 8.60 -1.52 -3.60
CA TYR A 101 8.34 -0.86 -2.35
C TYR A 101 9.65 -0.37 -1.75
N ARG A 102 9.67 0.89 -1.31
CA ARG A 102 10.80 1.51 -0.63
C ARG A 102 10.31 2.21 0.62
N ARG A 103 11.03 2.01 1.71
CA ARG A 103 10.74 2.69 2.97
C ARG A 103 12.03 3.16 3.61
N PHE A 104 12.04 4.43 3.95
CA PHE A 104 13.03 5.02 4.84
C PHE A 104 12.37 5.37 6.17
N THR A 105 13.03 5.07 7.28
CA THR A 105 12.58 5.41 8.62
C THR A 105 13.70 6.08 9.40
N PHE A 106 13.33 7.05 10.20
CA PHE A 106 14.21 7.67 11.18
C PHE A 106 13.48 7.76 12.51
N ARG A 107 14.20 7.50 13.59
CA ARG A 107 13.67 7.61 14.94
C ARG A 107 14.76 8.17 15.87
N ILE A 108 14.31 8.99 16.80
CA ILE A 108 15.10 9.45 17.93
C ILE A 108 14.24 9.34 19.18
N ASN A 109 14.85 8.96 20.27
CA ASN A 109 14.21 8.84 21.57
C ASN A 109 15.25 9.23 22.60
N SER A 110 14.93 10.19 23.45
CA SER A 110 15.80 10.56 24.55
C SER A 110 15.03 10.87 25.84
N GLU A 111 15.73 10.75 26.95
CA GLU A 111 15.27 11.13 28.27
C GLU A 111 16.39 11.87 29.00
N HIS A 112 16.04 12.98 29.66
CA HIS A 112 17.00 13.82 30.40
C HIS A 112 16.47 14.13 31.77
N VAL A 113 17.30 13.89 32.81
CA VAL A 113 17.06 14.32 34.19
C VAL A 113 17.49 15.78 34.31
N ILE A 114 16.51 16.67 34.38
CA ILE A 114 16.73 18.12 34.48
C ILE A 114 17.08 18.51 35.90
N TYR A 115 16.38 17.90 36.87
CA TYR A 115 16.65 18.18 38.30
C TYR A 115 16.68 16.88 39.11
N ARG A 116 17.75 16.70 39.87
CA ARG A 116 17.95 15.61 40.82
C ARG A 116 18.29 16.20 42.18
N THR A 117 17.68 15.70 43.23
CA THR A 117 18.00 16.11 44.59
C THR A 117 19.40 15.64 44.99
N GLU A 118 19.97 16.26 46.05
CA GLU A 118 21.23 15.81 46.65
C GLU A 118 21.19 14.35 47.15
N LYS A 119 20.01 13.85 47.50
CA LYS A 119 19.78 12.48 47.93
C LYS A 119 19.60 11.50 46.75
N GLY A 120 19.78 11.96 45.50
CA GLY A 120 19.74 11.12 44.28
C GLY A 120 18.35 10.84 43.72
N MET A 121 17.30 11.53 44.16
CA MET A 121 15.96 11.38 43.59
C MET A 121 15.81 12.26 42.35
N ASP A 122 15.41 11.69 41.22
CA ASP A 122 15.08 12.39 40.01
C ASP A 122 13.70 13.07 40.17
N VAL A 123 13.70 14.40 40.18
CA VAL A 123 12.50 15.17 40.43
C VAL A 123 11.86 15.65 39.14
N VAL A 124 12.65 16.11 38.17
CA VAL A 124 12.17 16.59 36.89
C VAL A 124 12.89 15.89 35.77
N LYS A 125 12.11 15.25 34.90
CA LYS A 125 12.60 14.64 33.67
C LYS A 125 11.83 15.19 32.48
N ILE A 126 12.50 15.29 31.37
CA ILE A 126 11.90 15.53 30.06
C ILE A 126 12.35 14.44 29.10
N GLY A 127 11.51 14.14 28.14
CA GLY A 127 11.90 13.22 27.07
C GLY A 127 11.13 13.49 25.80
N GLU A 128 11.71 13.02 24.72
CA GLU A 128 11.07 13.07 23.41
C GLU A 128 11.18 11.75 22.68
N ASN A 129 10.24 11.53 21.79
CA ASN A 129 10.26 10.44 20.82
C ASN A 129 9.80 11.00 19.49
N VAL A 130 10.65 10.94 18.47
CA VAL A 130 10.34 11.37 17.12
C VAL A 130 10.51 10.18 16.19
N TYR A 131 9.48 9.92 15.38
CA TYR A 131 9.49 8.93 14.33
C TYR A 131 9.09 9.56 13.02
N TYR A 132 9.92 9.39 12.00
CA TYR A 132 9.62 9.80 10.64
C TYR A 132 9.69 8.60 9.71
N GLN A 133 8.73 8.52 8.79
CA GLN A 133 8.68 7.52 7.74
C GLN A 133 8.44 8.18 6.39
N HIS A 134 9.25 7.79 5.40
CA HIS A 134 9.00 8.03 3.99
C HIS A 134 8.82 6.68 3.30
N LYS A 135 7.65 6.46 2.72
CA LYS A 135 7.29 5.23 2.02
C LYS A 135 6.91 5.55 0.58
N GLN A 136 7.50 4.82 -0.36
CA GLN A 136 7.16 4.88 -1.76
C GLN A 136 6.80 3.49 -2.25
N ASN A 137 5.74 3.38 -3.01
CA ASN A 137 5.39 2.16 -3.71
C ASN A 137 4.84 2.47 -5.10
N GLN A 138 5.08 1.55 -6.01
CA GLN A 138 4.55 1.54 -7.37
C GLN A 138 4.31 0.09 -7.79
N GLY A 139 3.48 -0.14 -8.81
CA GLY A 139 3.30 -1.47 -9.37
C GLY A 139 1.85 -1.85 -9.60
N ILE A 140 1.64 -3.15 -9.72
CA ILE A 140 0.33 -3.73 -10.05
C ILE A 140 -0.67 -3.54 -8.91
N GLN A 141 -1.92 -3.35 -9.30
CA GLN A 141 -3.02 -3.30 -8.36
C GLN A 141 -3.49 -4.74 -8.05
N ILE A 142 -3.44 -5.12 -6.78
CA ILE A 142 -3.82 -6.46 -6.29
C ILE A 142 -4.92 -6.41 -5.23
N GLY A 143 -5.67 -5.32 -5.18
CA GLY A 143 -6.75 -5.11 -4.21
C GLY A 143 -8.13 -5.17 -4.87
N GLY A 144 -9.10 -5.76 -4.14
CA GLY A 144 -10.49 -5.79 -4.58
C GLY A 144 -10.86 -6.92 -5.54
N GLN A 145 -12.15 -7.05 -5.83
CA GLN A 145 -12.70 -8.11 -6.67
C GLN A 145 -12.48 -7.83 -8.16
N TYR A 146 -12.61 -6.59 -8.58
CA TYR A 146 -12.61 -6.18 -9.99
C TYR A 146 -11.29 -5.57 -10.47
N SER A 147 -10.48 -5.09 -9.55
CA SER A 147 -9.22 -4.39 -9.85
C SER A 147 -8.03 -5.19 -9.31
N ASN A 148 -7.98 -6.48 -9.61
CA ASN A 148 -6.94 -7.38 -9.15
C ASN A 148 -6.23 -8.01 -10.35
N GLU A 149 -5.06 -7.47 -10.70
CA GLU A 149 -4.31 -7.91 -11.88
C GLU A 149 -3.84 -9.37 -11.75
N LEU A 150 -3.49 -9.84 -10.56
CA LEU A 150 -3.15 -11.25 -10.35
C LEU A 150 -4.36 -12.16 -10.60
N SER A 151 -5.54 -11.77 -10.12
CA SER A 151 -6.78 -12.51 -10.39
C SER A 151 -7.13 -12.51 -11.88
N ASN A 152 -6.87 -11.40 -12.58
CA ASN A 152 -7.06 -11.32 -14.03
C ASN A 152 -6.13 -12.30 -14.76
N MET A 153 -4.87 -12.40 -14.36
CA MET A 153 -3.92 -13.36 -14.94
C MET A 153 -4.30 -14.81 -14.68
N LEU A 154 -4.81 -15.11 -13.46
CA LEU A 154 -5.26 -16.47 -13.10
C LEU A 154 -6.47 -16.94 -13.91
N ARG A 155 -7.30 -16.03 -14.41
CA ARG A 155 -8.51 -16.31 -15.15
C ARG A 155 -8.39 -16.09 -16.67
N ALA A 156 -7.25 -15.56 -17.10
CA ALA A 156 -7.05 -15.23 -18.51
C ALA A 156 -6.99 -16.47 -19.40
N ASN A 157 -7.52 -16.34 -20.61
CA ASN A 157 -7.55 -17.40 -21.60
C ASN A 157 -6.13 -17.74 -22.09
N PRO A 158 -5.61 -18.95 -21.83
CA PRO A 158 -4.25 -19.32 -22.23
C PRO A 158 -4.11 -19.55 -23.74
N ALA A 159 -5.20 -19.67 -24.48
CA ALA A 159 -5.16 -19.83 -25.94
C ALA A 159 -4.98 -18.50 -26.69
N ILE A 160 -5.05 -17.35 -25.99
CA ILE A 160 -4.70 -16.05 -26.57
C ILE A 160 -3.17 -15.91 -26.56
N PRO A 161 -2.50 -15.69 -27.69
CA PRO A 161 -1.06 -15.45 -27.74
C PRO A 161 -0.73 -14.08 -27.13
N MET A 162 0.36 -14.00 -26.37
CA MET A 162 0.82 -12.74 -25.79
C MET A 162 1.44 -11.80 -26.82
N TYR A 163 2.10 -12.39 -27.84
CA TYR A 163 2.80 -11.65 -28.88
C TYR A 163 2.36 -12.10 -30.26
N ASN A 164 2.35 -11.17 -31.19
CA ASN A 164 2.27 -11.41 -32.61
C ASN A 164 3.61 -11.98 -33.14
N ALA A 165 3.63 -12.44 -34.38
CA ALA A 165 4.82 -13.00 -35.01
C ALA A 165 5.99 -12.00 -35.15
N ASP A 166 5.69 -10.70 -35.17
CA ASP A 166 6.66 -9.61 -35.20
C ASP A 166 7.20 -9.21 -33.80
N GLY A 167 6.74 -9.89 -32.75
CA GLY A 167 7.11 -9.61 -31.37
C GLY A 167 6.33 -8.49 -30.68
N SER A 168 5.39 -7.85 -31.36
CA SER A 168 4.48 -6.89 -30.76
C SER A 168 3.44 -7.60 -29.90
N TYR A 169 2.91 -6.90 -28.87
CA TYR A 169 1.79 -7.45 -28.08
C TYR A 169 0.53 -7.55 -28.94
N THR A 170 -0.22 -8.65 -28.77
CA THR A 170 -1.57 -8.74 -29.35
C THR A 170 -2.48 -7.66 -28.77
N LYS A 171 -3.25 -6.99 -29.65
CA LYS A 171 -4.12 -5.86 -29.34
C LYS A 171 -5.56 -6.15 -29.78
N ALA A 172 -6.44 -5.18 -29.65
CA ALA A 172 -7.85 -5.32 -30.03
C ALA A 172 -8.05 -5.76 -31.50
N GLU A 173 -7.24 -5.23 -32.41
CA GLU A 173 -7.30 -5.58 -33.85
C GLU A 173 -6.96 -7.03 -34.12
N ASP A 174 -5.97 -7.57 -33.40
CA ASP A 174 -5.53 -8.96 -33.52
C ASP A 174 -6.54 -9.96 -32.90
N LEU A 175 -7.33 -9.47 -31.93
CA LEU A 175 -8.27 -10.28 -31.16
C LEU A 175 -9.70 -10.17 -31.65
N LYS A 176 -9.94 -9.54 -32.82
CA LYS A 176 -11.30 -9.30 -33.34
C LYS A 176 -12.11 -10.61 -33.45
N ASN A 177 -11.55 -11.66 -34.03
CA ASN A 177 -12.25 -12.94 -34.14
C ASN A 177 -12.56 -13.59 -32.77
N TRP A 178 -11.69 -13.42 -31.78
CA TRP A 178 -11.92 -13.87 -30.42
C TRP A 178 -13.09 -13.13 -29.78
N VAL A 179 -13.17 -11.82 -30.00
CA VAL A 179 -14.24 -10.98 -29.48
C VAL A 179 -15.56 -11.33 -30.13
N ASP A 180 -15.57 -11.46 -31.45
CA ASP A 180 -16.78 -11.67 -32.23
C ASP A 180 -17.37 -13.09 -32.13
N ASN A 181 -16.49 -14.13 -32.03
CA ASN A 181 -16.89 -15.52 -32.18
C ASN A 181 -16.70 -16.37 -30.91
N TYR A 182 -16.10 -15.81 -29.85
CA TYR A 182 -15.87 -16.56 -28.60
C TYR A 182 -16.37 -15.77 -27.39
N ASN A 183 -15.68 -14.71 -27.01
CA ASN A 183 -16.00 -13.94 -25.81
C ASN A 183 -15.67 -12.45 -26.02
N SER A 184 -16.69 -11.62 -25.89
CA SER A 184 -16.58 -10.17 -26.06
C SER A 184 -15.57 -9.50 -25.11
N TYR A 185 -15.13 -10.17 -24.04
CA TYR A 185 -14.09 -9.71 -23.10
C TYR A 185 -12.71 -10.28 -23.39
N SER A 186 -12.52 -10.95 -24.55
CA SER A 186 -11.19 -11.46 -24.94
C SER A 186 -10.18 -10.33 -25.00
N VAL A 187 -9.07 -10.47 -24.30
CA VAL A 187 -8.05 -9.44 -24.15
C VAL A 187 -6.70 -10.06 -23.83
N ASN A 188 -5.62 -9.42 -24.27
CA ASN A 188 -4.29 -9.68 -23.74
C ASN A 188 -4.15 -8.96 -22.39
N PRO A 189 -4.16 -9.69 -21.27
CA PRO A 189 -4.18 -9.06 -19.96
C PRO A 189 -2.86 -8.38 -19.61
N VAL A 190 -1.74 -8.80 -20.19
CA VAL A 190 -0.42 -8.16 -20.00
C VAL A 190 -0.38 -6.82 -20.72
N TYR A 191 -0.84 -6.76 -21.98
CA TYR A 191 -0.92 -5.51 -22.74
C TYR A 191 -1.86 -4.50 -22.04
N LYS A 192 -3.02 -4.97 -21.58
CA LYS A 192 -3.94 -4.17 -20.76
C LYS A 192 -3.25 -3.63 -19.51
N MET A 193 -2.58 -4.49 -18.74
CA MET A 193 -1.90 -4.11 -17.49
C MET A 193 -0.80 -3.08 -17.70
N LEU A 194 0.00 -3.22 -18.78
CA LEU A 194 1.04 -2.27 -19.14
C LEU A 194 0.52 -0.86 -19.40
N ASN A 195 -0.68 -0.76 -19.99
CA ASN A 195 -1.25 0.51 -20.43
C ASN A 195 -2.33 1.07 -19.49
N GLN A 196 -2.69 0.31 -18.47
CA GLN A 196 -3.55 0.78 -17.39
C GLN A 196 -2.72 1.37 -16.24
N GLN A 197 -3.42 1.70 -15.16
CA GLN A 197 -2.91 2.29 -13.94
C GLN A 197 -1.71 1.55 -13.31
N SER A 198 -1.64 0.23 -13.49
CA SER A 198 -0.62 -0.62 -12.87
C SER A 198 0.81 -0.33 -13.37
N GLY A 199 0.98 0.01 -14.64
CA GLY A 199 2.30 0.25 -15.23
C GLY A 199 2.88 1.65 -14.95
N HIS A 200 2.04 2.61 -14.57
CA HIS A 200 2.39 4.04 -14.61
C HIS A 200 1.90 4.80 -13.37
N ASN A 201 2.06 4.22 -12.19
CA ASN A 201 1.64 4.86 -10.94
C ASN A 201 2.77 4.93 -9.91
N LYS A 202 2.66 5.91 -9.02
CA LYS A 202 3.57 6.10 -7.89
C LYS A 202 2.82 6.68 -6.71
N SER A 203 2.92 6.01 -5.58
CA SER A 203 2.39 6.48 -4.30
C SER A 203 3.52 6.81 -3.35
N ILE A 204 3.43 7.96 -2.70
CA ILE A 204 4.36 8.39 -1.65
C ILE A 204 3.54 8.70 -0.40
N ASN A 205 3.95 8.14 0.73
CA ASN A 205 3.36 8.43 2.03
C ASN A 205 4.48 8.87 2.97
N GLN A 206 4.27 9.99 3.64
CA GLN A 206 5.18 10.54 4.62
C GLN A 206 4.41 10.69 5.93
N ASN A 207 4.99 10.18 7.02
CA ASN A 207 4.39 10.26 8.34
C ASN A 207 5.43 10.77 9.33
N LEU A 208 5.04 11.75 10.13
CA LEU A 208 5.78 12.26 11.27
C LEU A 208 4.96 12.01 12.53
N HIS A 209 5.58 11.41 13.53
CA HIS A 209 5.07 11.31 14.88
C HIS A 209 6.10 11.93 15.81
N ALA A 210 5.68 12.86 16.63
CA ALA A 210 6.52 13.51 17.64
C ALA A 210 5.80 13.49 18.98
N THR A 211 6.50 13.01 20.00
CA THR A 211 6.02 12.98 21.37
C THR A 211 7.03 13.71 22.25
N GLY A 212 6.57 14.61 23.07
CA GLY A 212 7.34 15.22 24.14
C GLY A 212 6.65 14.98 25.48
N TYR A 213 7.40 14.75 26.54
CA TYR A 213 6.81 14.64 27.87
C TYR A 213 7.65 15.33 28.94
N LEU A 214 6.95 15.74 29.97
CA LEU A 214 7.49 16.23 31.23
C LEU A 214 7.02 15.30 32.34
N GLU A 215 7.97 14.81 33.15
CA GLU A 215 7.70 14.03 34.35
C GLU A 215 8.18 14.79 35.57
N ILE A 216 7.33 14.90 36.61
CA ILE A 216 7.64 15.57 37.87
C ILE A 216 7.34 14.61 39.01
N GLN A 217 8.34 14.35 39.84
CA GLN A 217 8.26 13.52 41.04
C GLN A 217 8.56 14.37 42.29
N PRO A 218 7.58 15.11 42.84
CA PRO A 218 7.82 16.04 43.95
C PRO A 218 8.16 15.33 45.26
N ILE A 219 7.63 14.13 45.46
CA ILE A 219 7.93 13.22 46.55
C ILE A 219 8.09 11.81 46.03
N LYS A 220 8.78 10.96 46.77
CA LYS A 220 9.01 9.58 46.37
C LYS A 220 7.70 8.87 45.98
N ASN A 221 7.71 8.23 44.82
CA ASN A 221 6.62 7.45 44.26
C ASN A 221 5.36 8.22 43.85
N LEU A 222 5.28 9.55 44.00
CA LEU A 222 4.23 10.37 43.44
C LEU A 222 4.74 11.00 42.14
N VAL A 223 4.21 10.57 41.01
CA VAL A 223 4.68 10.98 39.69
C VAL A 223 3.54 11.60 38.91
N TYR A 224 3.73 12.85 38.52
CA TYR A 224 2.93 13.48 37.47
C TYR A 224 3.68 13.34 36.13
N ARG A 225 2.98 12.94 35.07
CA ARG A 225 3.49 12.92 33.70
C ARG A 225 2.50 13.59 32.76
N GLY A 226 2.95 14.69 32.15
CA GLY A 226 2.25 15.38 31.07
C GLY A 226 2.93 15.05 29.74
N GLN A 227 2.18 14.58 28.75
CA GLN A 227 2.68 14.14 27.45
C GLN A 227 1.91 14.86 26.35
N LEU A 228 2.62 15.36 25.35
CA LEU A 228 2.07 15.91 24.12
C LEU A 228 2.52 15.05 22.95
N ASN A 229 1.57 14.59 22.17
CA ASN A 229 1.79 13.85 20.93
C ASN A 229 1.32 14.69 19.75
N TYR A 230 2.10 14.68 18.69
CA TYR A 230 1.74 15.27 17.39
C TYR A 230 1.98 14.27 16.29
N TYR A 231 1.04 14.19 15.34
CA TYR A 231 1.26 13.46 14.13
C TYR A 231 0.89 14.28 12.90
N GLN A 232 1.59 14.03 11.80
CA GLN A 232 1.28 14.57 10.48
C GLN A 232 1.50 13.49 9.43
N GLY A 233 0.52 13.32 8.55
CA GLY A 233 0.56 12.42 7.43
C GLY A 233 0.33 13.15 6.12
N THR A 234 1.11 12.79 5.09
CA THR A 234 0.90 13.25 3.72
C THR A 234 0.91 12.04 2.81
N SER A 235 -0.12 11.90 2.00
CA SER A 235 -0.21 10.88 0.97
C SER A 235 -0.33 11.54 -0.39
N THR A 236 0.51 11.15 -1.33
CA THR A 236 0.42 11.57 -2.72
C THR A 236 0.35 10.35 -3.63
N TRP A 237 -0.50 10.40 -4.63
CA TRP A 237 -0.56 9.40 -5.67
C TRP A 237 -0.57 10.08 -7.03
N ARG A 238 0.31 9.61 -7.90
CA ARG A 238 0.45 10.13 -9.26
C ARG A 238 0.42 8.97 -10.25
N ALA A 239 -0.34 9.13 -11.34
CA ALA A 239 -0.38 8.17 -12.42
C ALA A 239 -0.41 8.87 -13.77
N PHE A 240 0.19 8.22 -14.75
CA PHE A 240 0.05 8.50 -16.17
C PHE A 240 -0.62 7.29 -16.83
N LEU A 241 -1.61 7.54 -17.63
CA LEU A 241 -2.41 6.51 -18.28
C LEU A 241 -2.40 6.79 -19.79
N PRO A 242 -1.59 6.06 -20.58
CA PRO A 242 -1.45 6.32 -22.02
C PRO A 242 -2.71 5.90 -22.80
N VAL A 243 -2.81 6.38 -24.02
CA VAL A 243 -3.72 5.85 -25.05
C VAL A 243 -3.38 4.37 -25.26
N PHE A 244 -4.40 3.52 -25.28
CA PHE A 244 -4.23 2.10 -25.61
C PHE A 244 -5.55 1.50 -26.08
N ASP A 245 -5.47 0.39 -26.78
CA ASP A 245 -6.60 -0.36 -27.28
C ASP A 245 -6.34 -1.87 -27.13
N ALA A 246 -6.86 -2.43 -26.05
CA ALA A 246 -6.76 -3.86 -25.79
C ALA A 246 -8.08 -4.60 -26.13
N ASN A 247 -9.22 -3.91 -26.05
CA ASN A 247 -10.54 -4.41 -26.47
C ASN A 247 -11.57 -3.27 -26.32
N ARG A 248 -12.28 -2.95 -27.38
CA ARG A 248 -13.27 -1.83 -27.41
C ARG A 248 -14.64 -2.18 -26.87
N THR A 249 -14.92 -3.40 -26.52
CA THR A 249 -16.22 -3.78 -25.95
C THR A 249 -16.39 -3.37 -24.50
N ASN A 250 -15.27 -3.05 -23.80
CA ASN A 250 -15.28 -2.62 -22.42
C ASN A 250 -14.48 -1.32 -22.26
N ALA A 251 -15.10 -0.31 -21.68
CA ALA A 251 -14.50 1.01 -21.44
C ALA A 251 -13.21 0.96 -20.60
N ASP A 252 -13.01 -0.07 -19.79
CA ASP A 252 -11.79 -0.25 -19.00
C ASP A 252 -10.63 -0.84 -19.81
N TYR A 253 -10.86 -1.29 -21.05
CA TYR A 253 -9.90 -2.00 -21.88
C TYR A 253 -9.35 -1.15 -23.03
N TYR A 254 -9.77 0.12 -23.12
CA TYR A 254 -9.20 1.07 -24.06
C TYR A 254 -9.22 2.50 -23.50
N ARG A 255 -8.42 3.35 -24.12
CA ARG A 255 -8.42 4.80 -23.84
C ARG A 255 -8.02 5.54 -25.10
N THR A 256 -8.79 6.57 -25.44
CA THR A 256 -8.60 7.38 -26.64
C THR A 256 -7.78 8.64 -26.39
N GLU A 257 -7.57 9.00 -25.12
CA GLU A 257 -6.76 10.15 -24.72
C GLU A 257 -5.81 9.74 -23.58
N ASP A 258 -4.63 10.32 -23.56
CA ASP A 258 -3.75 10.20 -22.39
C ASP A 258 -4.38 10.88 -21.18
N LYS A 259 -4.18 10.29 -20.01
CA LYS A 259 -4.69 10.85 -18.76
C LYS A 259 -3.57 10.95 -17.72
N ALA A 260 -3.40 12.12 -17.11
CA ALA A 260 -2.61 12.28 -15.91
C ALA A 260 -3.53 12.44 -14.69
N THR A 261 -3.15 11.81 -13.59
CA THR A 261 -3.86 11.92 -12.30
C THR A 261 -2.87 12.25 -11.20
N ASN A 262 -3.20 13.24 -10.40
CA ASN A 262 -2.45 13.59 -9.18
C ASN A 262 -3.44 13.73 -8.01
N ASN A 263 -3.26 12.90 -6.99
CA ASN A 263 -4.01 12.98 -5.75
C ASN A 263 -3.05 13.36 -4.63
N MET A 264 -3.50 14.20 -3.73
CA MET A 264 -2.80 14.51 -2.49
C MET A 264 -3.80 14.61 -1.36
N SER A 265 -3.41 14.11 -0.20
CA SER A 265 -4.14 14.32 1.05
C SER A 265 -3.15 14.55 2.17
N THR A 266 -3.52 15.43 3.08
CA THR A 266 -2.79 15.69 4.32
C THR A 266 -3.71 15.47 5.52
N SER A 267 -3.13 15.02 6.60
CA SER A 267 -3.82 14.89 7.88
C SER A 267 -2.85 15.24 8.99
N TRP A 268 -3.36 15.81 10.06
CA TRP A 268 -2.58 16.03 11.27
C TRP A 268 -3.46 15.90 12.51
N GLY A 269 -2.84 15.74 13.64
CA GLY A 269 -3.54 15.69 14.89
C GLY A 269 -2.56 15.82 16.04
N TRP A 270 -3.13 16.08 17.21
CA TRP A 270 -2.39 16.12 18.44
C TRP A 270 -3.21 15.52 19.57
N SER A 271 -2.54 15.04 20.59
CA SER A 271 -3.18 14.64 21.83
C SER A 271 -2.31 15.00 23.01
N THR A 272 -2.96 15.26 24.14
CA THR A 272 -2.26 15.41 25.41
C THR A 272 -2.81 14.41 26.41
N THR A 273 -1.90 13.73 27.09
CA THR A 273 -2.23 12.78 28.14
C THR A 273 -1.57 13.25 29.43
N ASN A 274 -2.38 13.42 30.48
CA ASN A 274 -1.89 13.82 31.79
C ASN A 274 -2.22 12.70 32.77
N THR A 275 -1.22 12.24 33.51
CA THR A 275 -1.37 11.18 34.51
C THR A 275 -0.76 11.58 35.83
N LEU A 276 -1.42 11.21 36.91
CA LEU A 276 -0.87 11.26 38.25
C LEU A 276 -0.90 9.84 38.83
N SER A 277 0.27 9.34 39.20
CA SER A 277 0.40 8.02 39.80
C SER A 277 1.04 8.10 41.19
N TYR A 278 0.58 7.26 42.08
CA TYR A 278 1.15 7.13 43.42
C TYR A 278 1.27 5.66 43.82
N LYS A 279 2.50 5.28 44.21
CA LYS A 279 2.79 3.95 44.72
C LYS A 279 3.09 4.02 46.19
N PHE A 280 2.38 3.25 46.99
CA PHE A 280 2.55 3.18 48.44
C PHE A 280 2.31 1.79 48.97
N ASP A 281 2.92 1.49 50.10
CA ASP A 281 2.71 0.26 50.87
C ASP A 281 2.09 0.56 52.25
N LEU A 282 1.24 -0.33 52.69
CA LEU A 282 0.71 -0.36 54.05
C LEU A 282 1.20 -1.66 54.73
N GLN A 283 1.81 -1.52 55.89
CA GLN A 283 2.32 -2.63 56.69
C GLN A 283 3.28 -3.59 55.96
N LYS A 284 3.93 -3.09 54.85
CA LYS A 284 4.83 -3.88 53.98
C LYS A 284 4.20 -5.10 53.30
N LYS A 285 2.89 -5.29 53.43
CA LYS A 285 2.17 -6.40 52.84
C LYS A 285 1.14 -5.95 51.80
N HIS A 286 0.59 -4.77 51.93
CA HIS A 286 -0.43 -4.24 51.05
C HIS A 286 0.21 -3.21 50.15
N ASN A 287 0.51 -3.58 48.93
CA ASN A 287 1.13 -2.68 47.93
C ASN A 287 0.04 -2.15 47.00
N PHE A 288 -0.02 -0.85 46.85
CA PHE A 288 -0.94 -0.14 45.97
C PHE A 288 -0.19 0.64 44.89
N ASP A 289 -0.70 0.57 43.65
CA ASP A 289 -0.32 1.43 42.55
C ASP A 289 -1.57 2.07 41.99
N VAL A 290 -1.78 3.33 42.30
CA VAL A 290 -2.98 4.09 41.91
C VAL A 290 -2.58 5.07 40.82
N LEU A 291 -3.35 5.13 39.74
CA LEU A 291 -3.17 6.05 38.66
C LEU A 291 -4.52 6.68 38.30
N VAL A 292 -4.52 7.99 38.08
CA VAL A 292 -5.64 8.74 37.48
C VAL A 292 -5.08 9.54 36.30
N GLY A 293 -5.91 9.68 35.27
CA GLY A 293 -5.45 10.38 34.07
C GLY A 293 -6.57 10.99 33.25
N THR A 294 -6.15 11.91 32.42
CA THR A 294 -6.99 12.55 31.38
C THR A 294 -6.29 12.48 30.06
N GLU A 295 -7.06 12.32 29.01
CA GLU A 295 -6.59 12.41 27.64
C GLU A 295 -7.50 13.32 26.83
N TYR A 296 -6.92 14.20 26.05
CA TYR A 296 -7.60 14.99 25.03
C TYR A 296 -6.91 14.73 23.70
N SER A 297 -7.69 14.56 22.65
CA SER A 297 -7.17 14.42 21.29
C SER A 297 -7.99 15.22 20.28
N GLU A 298 -7.31 15.75 19.31
CA GLU A 298 -7.89 16.40 18.14
C GLU A 298 -7.17 15.87 16.89
N SER A 299 -7.95 15.43 15.91
CA SER A 299 -7.44 15.03 14.62
C SER A 299 -8.18 15.71 13.49
N ARG A 300 -7.43 16.10 12.49
CA ARG A 300 -7.93 16.75 11.29
C ARG A 300 -7.36 16.07 10.07
N PRO A 301 -8.18 15.42 9.25
CA PRO A 301 -7.87 15.32 7.84
C PRO A 301 -7.93 16.74 7.28
N ASP A 302 -6.78 17.33 7.01
CA ASP A 302 -6.62 18.75 6.75
C ASP A 302 -7.19 19.14 5.40
N PHE A 303 -6.63 18.60 4.32
CA PHE A 303 -7.19 18.74 2.99
C PHE A 303 -6.78 17.59 2.08
N GLY A 304 -7.57 17.40 1.03
CA GLY A 304 -7.24 16.51 -0.07
C GLY A 304 -7.70 17.10 -1.39
N PHE A 305 -7.00 16.79 -2.45
CA PHE A 305 -7.43 17.10 -3.81
C PHE A 305 -7.14 15.92 -4.75
N SER A 306 -7.95 15.82 -5.78
CA SER A 306 -7.75 14.92 -6.89
C SER A 306 -7.80 15.72 -8.18
N LEU A 307 -6.71 15.72 -8.93
CA LEU A 307 -6.60 16.39 -10.20
C LEU A 307 -6.51 15.33 -11.30
N ASN A 308 -7.39 15.45 -12.29
CA ASN A 308 -7.35 14.65 -13.50
C ASN A 308 -7.32 15.58 -14.70
N ALA A 309 -6.46 15.28 -15.66
CA ALA A 309 -6.41 16.00 -16.93
C ALA A 309 -6.18 15.00 -18.07
N THR A 310 -6.75 15.29 -19.22
CA THR A 310 -6.57 14.49 -20.43
C THR A 310 -5.91 15.28 -21.55
N SER A 311 -5.32 14.57 -22.49
CA SER A 311 -4.76 15.17 -23.70
C SER A 311 -4.80 14.15 -24.84
N SER A 312 -5.42 14.53 -25.96
CA SER A 312 -5.44 13.71 -27.17
C SER A 312 -4.08 13.64 -27.89
N ASN A 313 -3.15 14.50 -27.51
CA ASN A 313 -1.80 14.58 -28.08
C ASN A 313 -0.79 14.92 -26.99
N SER A 314 -0.58 14.01 -26.03
CA SER A 314 0.51 14.23 -25.08
C SER A 314 1.85 14.03 -25.80
N VAL A 315 2.71 15.01 -25.69
CA VAL A 315 4.06 14.97 -26.27
C VAL A 315 4.96 13.97 -25.54
N PHE A 316 4.54 13.56 -24.33
CA PHE A 316 5.31 12.75 -23.42
C PHE A 316 4.45 11.58 -22.92
N GLY A 317 4.67 10.40 -23.44
CA GLY A 317 3.90 9.19 -23.12
C GLY A 317 4.42 8.42 -21.91
N ASP A 318 5.00 9.08 -20.89
CA ASP A 318 5.58 8.39 -19.76
C ASP A 318 5.30 9.04 -18.38
N MET A 319 5.56 8.29 -17.33
CA MET A 319 5.35 8.71 -15.95
C MET A 319 6.26 9.87 -15.51
N THR A 320 7.41 10.06 -16.16
CA THR A 320 8.36 11.14 -15.86
C THR A 320 7.72 12.49 -16.17
N HIS A 321 6.88 12.52 -17.18
CA HIS A 321 6.20 13.71 -17.69
C HIS A 321 4.71 13.78 -17.25
N ALA A 322 4.27 12.94 -16.35
CA ALA A 322 2.89 12.90 -15.86
C ALA A 322 2.55 14.09 -14.94
N TYR A 323 2.75 15.29 -15.46
CA TYR A 323 2.38 16.54 -14.78
C TYR A 323 1.19 17.19 -15.47
N MET A 324 0.31 17.80 -14.67
CA MET A 324 -0.88 18.49 -15.18
C MET A 324 -0.57 19.58 -16.18
N SER A 325 0.57 20.27 -16.02
CA SER A 325 1.03 21.33 -16.92
C SER A 325 1.35 20.87 -18.35
N TYR A 326 1.58 19.59 -18.54
CA TYR A 326 1.83 19.00 -19.87
C TYR A 326 0.57 18.52 -20.57
N MET A 327 -0.56 18.49 -19.88
CA MET A 327 -1.85 18.09 -20.46
C MET A 327 -2.48 19.29 -21.16
N LYS A 328 -2.84 19.12 -22.46
CA LYS A 328 -3.35 20.21 -23.27
C LYS A 328 -4.81 20.57 -22.97
N ASN A 329 -5.61 19.59 -22.56
CA ASN A 329 -7.04 19.79 -22.28
C ASN A 329 -7.28 19.82 -20.77
N ASN A 330 -7.11 21.00 -20.17
CA ASN A 330 -7.43 21.21 -18.76
C ASN A 330 -8.95 21.23 -18.45
N ASN A 331 -9.81 21.08 -19.47
CA ASN A 331 -11.26 21.14 -19.32
C ASN A 331 -11.86 20.00 -18.51
N ALA A 332 -11.08 18.94 -18.26
CA ALA A 332 -11.49 17.78 -17.47
C ALA A 332 -10.80 17.74 -16.07
N ALA A 333 -10.16 18.80 -15.63
CA ALA A 333 -9.59 18.87 -14.30
C ALA A 333 -10.73 18.97 -13.28
N SER A 334 -10.93 17.93 -12.49
CA SER A 334 -11.80 17.98 -11.31
C SER A 334 -10.96 18.19 -10.07
N VAL A 335 -11.23 19.26 -9.36
CA VAL A 335 -10.67 19.49 -8.02
C VAL A 335 -11.75 19.11 -7.02
N THR A 336 -11.50 18.07 -6.27
CA THR A 336 -12.36 17.69 -5.15
C THR A 336 -11.56 17.95 -3.88
N GLY A 337 -11.90 18.98 -3.14
CA GLY A 337 -11.47 19.18 -1.76
C GLY A 337 -12.63 18.81 -0.87
N THR A 338 -12.43 17.94 0.07
CA THR A 338 -13.38 17.72 1.15
C THR A 338 -12.81 18.34 2.41
N PRO A 339 -13.42 19.40 2.95
CA PRO A 339 -13.16 19.76 4.34
C PRO A 339 -13.63 18.58 5.18
N CYS A 340 -12.72 18.00 5.94
CA CYS A 340 -13.07 16.90 6.81
C CYS A 340 -13.39 17.46 8.19
N ASP A 341 -14.42 16.88 8.79
CA ASP A 341 -14.83 17.24 10.14
C ASP A 341 -13.72 16.92 11.14
N ASP A 342 -13.41 17.88 11.98
CA ASP A 342 -12.49 17.70 13.11
C ASP A 342 -13.06 16.66 14.06
N THR A 343 -12.26 15.69 14.42
CA THR A 343 -12.60 14.73 15.46
C THR A 343 -11.92 15.12 16.76
N ARG A 344 -12.71 15.31 17.81
CA ARG A 344 -12.22 15.62 19.15
C ARG A 344 -12.72 14.60 20.14
N SER A 345 -11.85 14.18 21.04
CA SER A 345 -12.23 13.31 22.13
C SER A 345 -11.58 13.76 23.44
N MET A 346 -12.28 13.51 24.55
CA MET A 346 -11.76 13.71 25.89
C MET A 346 -12.14 12.51 26.74
N SER A 347 -11.16 11.98 27.46
CA SER A 347 -11.33 10.79 28.30
C SER A 347 -10.76 11.04 29.68
N TYR A 348 -11.39 10.42 30.66
CA TYR A 348 -10.91 10.31 32.05
C TYR A 348 -10.76 8.83 32.37
N PHE A 349 -9.68 8.46 33.01
CA PHE A 349 -9.42 7.06 33.34
C PHE A 349 -8.70 6.94 34.69
N GLY A 350 -8.85 5.79 35.30
CA GLY A 350 -8.19 5.44 36.56
C GLY A 350 -7.88 3.97 36.64
N ARG A 351 -6.83 3.63 37.36
CA ARG A 351 -6.44 2.25 37.64
C ARG A 351 -5.96 2.13 39.07
N VAL A 352 -6.34 1.05 39.73
CA VAL A 352 -5.81 0.65 41.05
C VAL A 352 -5.30 -0.77 40.93
N ASN A 353 -4.00 -0.95 41.10
CA ASN A 353 -3.40 -2.27 41.27
C ASN A 353 -3.15 -2.50 42.75
N TYR A 354 -3.59 -3.62 43.24
CA TYR A 354 -3.38 -4.07 44.62
C TYR A 354 -2.62 -5.39 44.62
N ASN A 355 -1.61 -5.49 45.46
CA ASN A 355 -0.85 -6.72 45.67
C ASN A 355 -0.70 -6.96 47.17
N PHE A 356 -1.19 -8.14 47.61
CA PHE A 356 -1.06 -8.59 48.99
C PHE A 356 0.06 -9.63 49.10
N ASP A 357 1.12 -9.28 49.85
CA ASP A 357 2.22 -10.17 50.24
C ASP A 357 2.82 -10.95 49.04
N GLU A 358 2.80 -10.33 47.83
CA GLU A 358 3.23 -10.92 46.55
C GLU A 358 2.49 -12.22 46.17
N LYS A 359 1.38 -12.52 46.84
CA LYS A 359 0.58 -13.75 46.63
C LYS A 359 -0.72 -13.51 45.91
N TYR A 360 -1.39 -12.40 46.19
CA TYR A 360 -2.69 -12.09 45.61
C TYR A 360 -2.63 -10.74 44.95
N MET A 361 -2.99 -10.69 43.67
CA MET A 361 -2.97 -9.48 42.86
C MET A 361 -4.38 -9.19 42.32
N LEU A 362 -4.79 -7.93 42.36
CA LEU A 362 -6.03 -7.43 41.80
C LEU A 362 -5.74 -6.14 41.01
N SER A 363 -6.29 -6.05 39.82
CA SER A 363 -6.18 -4.88 38.96
C SER A 363 -7.55 -4.45 38.45
#